data_e2d9e304bc74761c665bc4016d894abc
#
_entry.id   e2d9e304bc74761c665bc4016d894abc
#
_cell.length_a   1.000
_cell.length_b   1.000
_cell.length_c   1.000
_cell.angle_alpha   90.00
_cell.angle_beta   90.00
_cell.angle_gamma   90.00
#
_symmetry.space_group_name_H-M   'P 1'
#
loop_
_entity.id
_entity.type
_entity.pdbx_description
1 polymer ?
#
loop_
_entity_poly.entity_id
_entity_poly.type
_entity_poly.pdbx_seq_one_letter_code
_entity_poly.pdbx_strand_id
1 'polypeptide(L)'
;MTFMALNGTTVTGAGAAAQQVLTKHGYTSVQDAVDAPSQGVAKTTVYYRGGQGGAQNKSNAAYVATTYFDGASVKKLDPSLESVVPPSATIAVVVGDDFAQTLVQ
;
A
#
# COMPACT_ATOMS: atom_id res chain seq x y z
N MET A 1 8.44 4.90 -9.91
CA MET A 1 7.63 3.86 -9.25
C MET A 1 6.22 4.38 -9.03
N THR A 2 5.24 3.59 -9.38
CA THR A 2 3.82 3.93 -9.21
C THR A 2 3.20 3.05 -8.12
N PHE A 3 2.22 3.58 -7.43
CA PHE A 3 1.60 2.86 -6.33
C PHE A 3 0.11 3.16 -6.23
N MET A 4 -0.58 2.35 -5.44
CA MET A 4 -1.95 2.59 -5.02
C MET A 4 -2.08 2.26 -3.54
N ALA A 5 -2.77 3.12 -2.80
CA ALA A 5 -3.04 2.88 -1.37
C ALA A 5 -4.47 2.34 -1.22
N LEU A 6 -4.64 1.36 -0.32
CA LEU A 6 -5.94 0.78 -0.01
C LEU A 6 -6.13 0.79 1.51
N ASN A 7 -7.33 1.14 1.93
CA ASN A 7 -7.66 1.19 3.36
C ASN A 7 -8.19 -0.17 3.83
N GLY A 8 -7.38 -0.92 4.55
CA GLY A 8 -7.77 -2.20 5.13
C GLY A 8 -8.37 -2.07 6.52
N THR A 9 -8.71 -0.85 6.95
CA THR A 9 -9.26 -0.58 8.27
C THR A 9 -10.64 0.06 8.18
N THR A 10 -11.27 0.25 9.34
CA THR A 10 -12.52 1.00 9.43
C THR A 10 -12.29 2.48 9.73
N VAL A 11 -11.03 2.91 9.83
CA VAL A 11 -10.70 4.32 10.09
C VAL A 11 -10.77 5.11 8.80
N THR A 12 -11.72 6.03 8.73
CA THR A 12 -11.91 6.88 7.55
C THR A 12 -10.65 7.72 7.29
N GLY A 13 -10.19 7.72 6.04
CA GLY A 13 -9.04 8.53 5.64
C GLY A 13 -7.68 7.87 5.84
N ALA A 14 -7.61 6.65 6.38
CA ALA A 14 -6.33 5.98 6.59
C ALA A 14 -5.60 5.70 5.27
N GLY A 15 -6.33 5.27 4.24
CA GLY A 15 -5.74 5.05 2.92
C GLY A 15 -5.25 6.34 2.29
N ALA A 16 -6.04 7.41 2.39
CA ALA A 16 -5.66 8.71 1.86
C ALA A 16 -4.41 9.26 2.58
N ALA A 17 -4.28 9.02 3.88
CA ALA A 17 -3.11 9.43 4.63
C ALA A 17 -1.85 8.70 4.15
N ALA A 18 -1.95 7.39 3.91
CA ALA A 18 -0.83 6.62 3.36
C ALA A 18 -0.46 7.12 1.96
N GLN A 19 -1.45 7.42 1.14
CA GLN A 19 -1.22 8.00 -0.18
C GLN A 19 -0.43 9.29 -0.08
N GLN A 20 -0.81 10.18 0.84
CA GLN A 20 -0.12 11.45 1.03
C GLN A 20 1.33 11.27 1.48
N VAL A 21 1.59 10.30 2.34
CA VAL A 21 2.96 10.02 2.78
C VAL A 21 3.86 9.77 1.58
N LEU A 22 3.40 8.94 0.65
CA LEU A 22 4.21 8.57 -0.52
C LEU A 22 4.25 9.68 -1.57
N THR A 23 3.13 10.34 -1.86
CA THR A 23 3.13 11.43 -2.85
C THR A 23 3.98 12.60 -2.38
N LYS A 24 4.02 12.86 -1.09
CA LYS A 24 4.87 13.90 -0.50
C LYS A 24 6.34 13.62 -0.75
N HIS A 25 6.72 12.35 -0.87
CA HIS A 25 8.10 11.93 -1.11
C HIS A 25 8.39 11.66 -2.60
N GLY A 26 7.52 12.10 -3.49
CA GLY A 26 7.77 12.05 -4.93
C GLY A 26 7.27 10.81 -5.65
N TYR A 27 6.58 9.90 -4.96
CA TYR A 27 5.98 8.74 -5.62
C TYR A 27 4.67 9.12 -6.29
N THR A 28 4.31 8.41 -7.36
CA THR A 28 3.10 8.70 -8.13
C THR A 28 2.00 7.72 -7.76
N SER A 29 0.87 8.24 -7.29
CA SER A 29 -0.33 7.44 -7.07
C SER A 29 -1.10 7.32 -8.37
N VAL A 30 -1.48 6.08 -8.75
CA VAL A 30 -2.19 5.84 -10.01
C VAL A 30 -3.66 6.24 -9.92
N GLN A 31 -4.22 6.27 -8.70
CA GLN A 31 -5.58 6.76 -8.43
C GLN A 31 -5.73 7.04 -6.94
N ASP A 32 -6.84 7.66 -6.57
CA ASP A 32 -7.12 7.94 -5.17
C ASP A 32 -7.27 6.65 -4.37
N ALA A 33 -6.92 6.71 -3.09
CA ALA A 33 -7.05 5.59 -2.19
C ALA A 33 -8.50 5.13 -2.09
N VAL A 34 -8.71 3.80 -2.07
CA VAL A 34 -10.03 3.18 -1.91
C VAL A 34 -9.94 2.16 -0.78
N ASP A 35 -11.10 1.63 -0.38
CA ASP A 35 -11.13 0.58 0.62
C ASP A 35 -10.58 -0.73 0.02
N ALA A 36 -9.85 -1.48 0.83
CA ALA A 36 -9.41 -2.81 0.45
C ALA A 36 -10.61 -3.77 0.39
N PRO A 37 -10.49 -4.88 -0.37
CA PRO A 37 -11.57 -5.87 -0.43
C PRO A 37 -11.92 -6.45 0.94
N SER A 38 -10.95 -6.51 1.85
CA SER A 38 -11.17 -6.97 3.23
C SER A 38 -10.76 -5.88 4.19
N GLN A 39 -11.56 -5.69 5.24
CA GLN A 39 -11.23 -4.77 6.32
C GLN A 39 -10.81 -5.58 7.56
N GLY A 40 -10.39 -4.88 8.61
CA GLY A 40 -9.91 -5.55 9.81
C GLY A 40 -8.46 -6.01 9.70
N VAL A 41 -7.71 -5.43 8.77
CA VAL A 41 -6.29 -5.72 8.61
C VAL A 41 -5.53 -5.14 9.81
N ALA A 42 -4.86 -5.99 10.57
CA ALA A 42 -4.15 -5.55 11.77
C ALA A 42 -2.86 -4.81 11.44
N LYS A 43 -2.14 -5.27 10.44
CA LYS A 43 -0.83 -4.71 10.08
C LYS A 43 -0.79 -4.28 8.64
N THR A 44 -0.17 -3.12 8.40
CA THR A 44 0.06 -2.62 7.05
C THR A 44 0.94 -3.58 6.28
N THR A 45 0.58 -3.83 5.03
CA THR A 45 1.33 -4.71 4.13
C THR A 45 1.57 -3.98 2.82
N VAL A 46 2.80 -4.06 2.31
CA VAL A 46 3.15 -3.50 1.01
C VAL A 46 3.27 -4.67 0.03
N TYR A 47 2.40 -4.65 -0.96
CA TYR A 47 2.38 -5.68 -2.00
C TYR A 47 3.15 -5.21 -3.22
N TYR A 48 3.83 -6.12 -3.91
CA TYR A 48 4.54 -5.81 -5.14
C TYR A 48 3.97 -6.67 -6.28
N ARG A 49 3.95 -6.08 -7.48
CA ARG A 49 3.50 -6.81 -8.68
C ARG A 49 4.61 -7.73 -9.15
N GLY A 50 4.30 -9.01 -9.27
CA GLY A 50 5.25 -10.00 -9.78
C GLY A 50 5.36 -9.97 -11.29
N GLY A 51 5.99 -11.01 -11.86
CA GLY A 51 6.18 -11.12 -13.29
C GLY A 51 7.36 -10.29 -13.77
N GLN A 52 7.24 -9.69 -14.95
CA GLN A 52 8.30 -8.87 -15.53
C GLN A 52 8.52 -7.63 -14.65
N GLY A 53 9.75 -7.40 -14.27
CA GLY A 53 10.08 -6.31 -13.35
C GLY A 53 9.80 -6.60 -11.89
N GLY A 54 9.36 -7.84 -11.56
CA GLY A 54 8.97 -8.21 -10.21
C GLY A 54 10.09 -8.06 -9.19
N ALA A 55 11.33 -8.34 -9.54
CA ALA A 55 12.45 -8.21 -8.62
C ALA A 55 12.66 -6.75 -8.20
N GLN A 56 12.57 -5.82 -9.15
CA GLN A 56 12.67 -4.39 -8.87
C GLN A 56 11.46 -3.92 -8.04
N ASN A 57 10.28 -4.41 -8.38
CA ASN A 57 9.06 -4.05 -7.65
C ASN A 57 9.16 -4.52 -6.19
N LYS A 58 9.69 -5.72 -5.97
CA LYS A 58 9.89 -6.25 -4.63
C LYS A 58 10.88 -5.38 -3.83
N SER A 59 11.98 -4.96 -4.45
CA SER A 59 12.95 -4.08 -3.80
C SER A 59 12.33 -2.73 -3.45
N ASN A 60 11.53 -2.17 -4.35
CA ASN A 60 10.82 -0.92 -4.12
C ASN A 60 9.83 -1.06 -2.97
N ALA A 61 9.10 -2.16 -2.93
CA ALA A 61 8.14 -2.43 -1.86
C ALA A 61 8.85 -2.55 -0.50
N ALA A 62 9.99 -3.23 -0.46
CA ALA A 62 10.77 -3.37 0.77
C ALA A 62 11.26 -2.01 1.27
N TYR A 63 11.73 -1.16 0.36
CA TYR A 63 12.17 0.18 0.71
C TYR A 63 11.02 1.01 1.30
N VAL A 64 9.86 0.98 0.64
CA VAL A 64 8.66 1.70 1.09
C VAL A 64 8.22 1.20 2.46
N ALA A 65 8.16 -0.12 2.64
CA ALA A 65 7.73 -0.72 3.91
C ALA A 65 8.63 -0.32 5.06
N THR A 66 9.94 -0.36 4.85
CA THR A 66 10.92 -0.04 5.89
C THR A 66 10.98 1.45 6.18
N THR A 67 10.91 2.27 5.13
CA THR A 67 11.15 3.71 5.25
C THR A 67 9.93 4.46 5.77
N TYR A 68 8.73 4.08 5.33
CA TYR A 68 7.51 4.87 5.59
C TYR A 68 6.49 4.17 6.47
N PHE A 69 6.56 2.85 6.61
CA PHE A 69 5.55 2.08 7.33
C PHE A 69 6.15 1.20 8.43
N ASP A 70 7.28 1.60 8.96
CA ASP A 70 7.89 1.01 10.16
C ASP A 70 8.13 -0.50 10.05
N GLY A 71 8.66 -0.94 8.91
CA GLY A 71 8.98 -2.34 8.71
C GLY A 71 7.77 -3.21 8.40
N ALA A 72 6.79 -2.65 7.69
CA ALA A 72 5.61 -3.39 7.26
C ALA A 72 6.00 -4.63 6.45
N SER A 73 5.12 -5.63 6.44
CA SER A 73 5.33 -6.85 5.67
C SER A 73 5.34 -6.55 4.17
N VAL A 74 6.14 -7.32 3.43
CA VAL A 74 6.22 -7.22 1.96
C VAL A 74 5.76 -8.56 1.40
N LYS A 75 4.76 -8.52 0.51
CA LYS A 75 4.19 -9.71 -0.11
C LYS A 75 3.94 -9.49 -1.59
N LYS A 76 3.91 -10.59 -2.35
CA LYS A 76 3.52 -10.54 -3.75
C LYS A 76 2.03 -10.21 -3.85
N LEU A 77 1.67 -9.42 -4.87
CA LEU A 77 0.28 -9.01 -5.07
C LEU A 77 -0.66 -10.21 -5.17
N ASP A 78 -1.67 -10.21 -4.32
CA ASP A 78 -2.66 -11.28 -4.21
C ASP A 78 -3.70 -11.14 -5.32
N PRO A 79 -4.16 -12.25 -5.93
CA PRO A 79 -5.23 -12.18 -6.94
C PRO A 79 -6.48 -11.42 -6.48
N SER A 80 -6.81 -11.48 -5.19
CA SER A 80 -7.96 -10.73 -4.66
C SER A 80 -7.76 -9.21 -4.77
N LEU A 81 -6.51 -8.75 -4.78
CA LEU A 81 -6.18 -7.33 -4.91
C LEU A 81 -6.03 -6.92 -6.37
N GLU A 82 -5.71 -7.85 -7.27
CA GLU A 82 -5.50 -7.52 -8.68
C GLU A 82 -6.77 -6.96 -9.33
N SER A 83 -7.94 -7.30 -8.80
CA SER A 83 -9.21 -6.79 -9.32
C SER A 83 -9.42 -5.32 -8.98
N VAL A 84 -8.78 -4.80 -7.93
CA VAL A 84 -8.94 -3.40 -7.50
C VAL A 84 -7.68 -2.56 -7.72
N VAL A 85 -6.55 -3.20 -7.99
CA VAL A 85 -5.28 -2.50 -8.24
C VAL A 85 -5.03 -2.46 -9.74
N PRO A 86 -5.01 -1.26 -10.36
CA PRO A 86 -4.78 -1.16 -11.81
C PRO A 86 -3.42 -1.72 -12.21
N PRO A 87 -3.29 -2.26 -13.45
CA PRO A 87 -2.01 -2.77 -13.93
C PRO A 87 -0.88 -1.75 -13.92
N SER A 88 -1.21 -0.46 -13.96
CA SER A 88 -0.22 0.63 -13.93
C SER A 88 0.44 0.77 -12.56
N ALA A 89 -0.14 0.23 -11.50
CA ALA A 89 0.47 0.28 -10.17
C ALA A 89 1.43 -0.89 -9.99
N THR A 90 2.68 -0.59 -9.65
CA THR A 90 3.69 -1.62 -9.40
C THR A 90 3.71 -2.05 -7.94
N ILE A 91 3.17 -1.21 -7.06
CA ILE A 91 3.10 -1.46 -5.63
C ILE A 91 1.70 -1.11 -5.13
N ALA A 92 1.19 -1.91 -4.20
CA ALA A 92 -0.06 -1.61 -3.51
C ALA A 92 0.19 -1.62 -2.00
N VAL A 93 -0.19 -0.55 -1.33
CA VAL A 93 -0.06 -0.43 0.13
C VAL A 93 -1.43 -0.65 0.74
N VAL A 94 -1.59 -1.76 1.46
CA VAL A 94 -2.83 -2.02 2.21
C VAL A 94 -2.60 -1.59 3.65
N VAL A 95 -3.29 -0.54 4.04
CA VAL A 95 -3.14 0.06 5.37
C VAL A 95 -3.80 -0.81 6.41
N GLY A 96 -3.08 -1.10 7.49
CA GLY A 96 -3.59 -1.83 8.63
C GLY A 96 -3.82 -0.93 9.83
N ASP A 97 -4.37 -1.52 10.89
CA ASP A 97 -4.68 -0.78 12.14
C ASP A 97 -3.44 -0.16 12.76
N ASP A 98 -2.28 -0.79 12.60
CA ASP A 98 -1.02 -0.28 13.13
C ASP A 98 -0.70 1.13 12.62
N PHE A 99 -0.93 1.38 11.32
CA PHE A 99 -0.73 2.70 10.75
C PHE A 99 -1.90 3.62 11.07
N ALA A 100 -3.12 3.11 10.98
CA ALA A 100 -4.32 3.92 11.24
C ALA A 100 -4.33 4.48 12.66
N GLN A 101 -3.84 3.74 13.64
CA GLN A 101 -3.76 4.21 15.02
C GLN A 101 -2.85 5.43 15.18
N THR A 102 -1.85 5.57 14.34
CA THR A 102 -0.97 6.75 14.41
C THR A 102 -1.66 8.03 13.96
N LEU A 103 -2.76 7.89 13.20
CA LEU A 103 -3.51 9.04 12.66
C LEU A 103 -4.50 9.61 13.64
N VAL A 104 -4.92 8.85 14.66
CA VAL A 104 -5.93 9.27 15.62
C VAL A 104 -5.35 9.78 16.95
N GLN A 105 -4.05 9.89 17.00
CA GLN A 105 -3.34 10.42 18.19
C GLN A 105 -3.20 11.93 18.13
#